data_f679c075e14212ad17e14d21a7c96b94
#
_entry.id   f679c075e14212ad17e14d21a7c96b94
#
_cell.length_a   1.000
_cell.length_b   1.000
_cell.length_c   1.000
_cell.angle_alpha   90.00
_cell.angle_beta   90.00
_cell.angle_gamma   90.00
#
_symmetry.space_group_name_H-M   'P 1'
#
loop_
_entity.id
_entity.type
_entity.pdbx_description
1 polymer ?
#
loop_
_entity_poly.entity_id
_entity_poly.type
_entity_poly.pdbx_seq_one_letter_code
_entity_poly.pdbx_strand_id
1 'polypeptide(L)'
;MKLGAIALASTLSLSLIAIAPSASANTCPRKATVTMLGTIKPEIQDQFLAAVADYNKAQSCYTVKSVPGDRKLTFLQNVTPMYAAKNAPTIMYTLQEIPDMADKVLDLKTTRLARLVSKDLLASGNVNGRQVGVPSTAEAFGLLYNKKVLDQVGVDPSKITTRADLEAAFKKVEAAGKKPLHFSAIWWSLGAHFTNIFHTNIGKTKEARLQGLDDLVAGKANLANNTTFKNWIATFDLLKKYNAGKVNLTDTEYDASIKNLSSGDYAFMFQGNWTEPNLITESKGGNFGLMPLPISNNAKDYGNDSIPVGVPGYFMIDAQQSTKWQQKGALDFLTWLYTSPAGQKRVAGPVEEGGMNFIPVYKGFKIEPKTFMAKEISKFASAGKTLEWMNSYYPAGLQEEVGKVSMQQYFTDKISGAELAKAIENAWKGKPKTWRGEAA
;
A
#
# COMPACT_ATOMS: atom_id res chain seq x y z
N MET A 1 -3.12 -87.42 45.69
CA MET A 1 -3.92 -87.47 44.46
C MET A 1 -4.47 -86.08 44.20
N LYS A 2 -3.99 -85.41 43.18
CA LYS A 2 -4.64 -84.61 42.14
C LYS A 2 -3.56 -83.78 41.44
N LEU A 3 -3.36 -84.09 40.17
CA LEU A 3 -2.47 -83.38 39.25
C LEU A 3 -3.00 -81.99 38.99
N GLY A 4 -2.12 -81.00 38.98
CA GLY A 4 -2.36 -79.67 38.48
C GLY A 4 -1.52 -79.43 37.25
N ALA A 5 -2.17 -79.15 36.09
CA ALA A 5 -1.55 -78.93 34.81
C ALA A 5 -0.93 -77.52 34.73
N ILE A 6 0.33 -77.49 34.29
CA ILE A 6 1.07 -76.27 33.98
C ILE A 6 0.71 -75.87 32.52
N ALA A 7 0.03 -74.74 32.34
CA ALA A 7 -0.20 -74.14 31.04
C ALA A 7 0.93 -73.15 30.70
N LEU A 8 1.73 -73.46 29.67
CA LEU A 8 2.70 -72.57 29.08
C LEU A 8 1.95 -71.58 28.22
N ALA A 9 1.98 -70.28 28.59
CA ALA A 9 1.51 -69.20 27.76
C ALA A 9 2.71 -68.70 26.95
N SER A 10 2.72 -68.97 25.66
CA SER A 10 3.66 -68.37 24.70
C SER A 10 3.17 -67.00 24.28
N THR A 11 3.82 -65.90 24.75
CA THR A 11 3.61 -64.58 24.30
C THR A 11 4.28 -64.36 22.95
N LEU A 12 3.48 -64.27 21.89
CA LEU A 12 3.92 -63.74 20.60
C LEU A 12 4.04 -62.21 20.71
N SER A 13 5.26 -61.69 20.71
CA SER A 13 5.55 -60.27 20.59
C SER A 13 5.38 -59.87 19.12
N LEU A 14 4.24 -59.29 18.75
CA LEU A 14 4.10 -58.54 17.48
C LEU A 14 4.90 -57.26 17.55
N SER A 15 6.05 -57.22 16.88
CA SER A 15 6.79 -56.01 16.63
C SER A 15 6.04 -55.19 15.57
N LEU A 16 5.29 -54.18 16.00
CA LEU A 16 4.77 -53.11 15.12
C LEU A 16 5.97 -52.30 14.58
N ILE A 17 6.38 -52.62 13.37
CA ILE A 17 7.28 -51.76 12.60
C ILE A 17 6.44 -50.53 12.25
N ALA A 18 6.62 -49.46 13.01
CA ALA A 18 6.12 -48.15 12.65
C ALA A 18 6.85 -47.70 11.37
N ILE A 19 6.19 -47.86 10.22
CA ILE A 19 6.62 -47.20 8.97
C ILE A 19 6.39 -45.72 9.19
N ALA A 20 7.44 -45.01 9.61
CA ALA A 20 7.45 -43.56 9.56
C ALA A 20 7.21 -43.13 8.10
N PRO A 21 6.25 -42.25 7.81
CA PRO A 21 6.11 -41.74 6.46
C PRO A 21 7.44 -41.09 6.08
N SER A 22 8.12 -41.68 5.10
CA SER A 22 9.29 -41.08 4.48
C SER A 22 8.84 -39.71 3.98
N ALA A 23 9.26 -38.63 4.65
CA ALA A 23 9.19 -37.32 4.09
C ALA A 23 9.94 -37.40 2.76
N SER A 24 9.20 -37.47 1.65
CA SER A 24 9.76 -37.42 0.32
C SER A 24 10.57 -36.11 0.31
N ALA A 25 11.89 -36.23 0.46
CA ALA A 25 12.79 -35.11 0.27
C ALA A 25 12.54 -34.65 -1.16
N ASN A 26 11.86 -33.54 -1.31
CA ASN A 26 11.70 -32.87 -2.60
C ASN A 26 13.11 -32.55 -3.09
N THR A 27 13.69 -33.50 -3.83
CA THR A 27 15.01 -33.35 -4.43
C THR A 27 14.87 -32.27 -5.50
N CYS A 28 15.42 -31.11 -5.23
CA CYS A 28 15.46 -30.03 -6.21
C CYS A 28 16.29 -30.47 -7.42
N PRO A 29 15.71 -30.56 -8.59
CA PRO A 29 16.48 -30.90 -9.80
C PRO A 29 17.52 -29.81 -10.12
N ARG A 30 17.33 -28.58 -9.60
CA ARG A 30 18.21 -27.44 -9.81
C ARG A 30 17.98 -26.37 -8.75
N LYS A 31 19.03 -25.73 -8.25
CA LYS A 31 18.93 -24.54 -7.38
C LYS A 31 18.91 -23.27 -8.20
N ALA A 32 18.16 -22.25 -7.77
CA ALA A 32 18.19 -20.92 -8.38
C ALA A 32 18.11 -19.81 -7.33
N THR A 33 18.80 -18.71 -7.61
CA THR A 33 18.62 -17.46 -6.88
C THR A 33 17.59 -16.59 -7.61
N VAL A 34 16.59 -16.16 -6.88
CA VAL A 34 15.53 -15.25 -7.32
C VAL A 34 15.82 -13.89 -6.67
N THR A 35 16.18 -12.90 -7.48
CA THR A 35 16.41 -11.55 -6.99
C THR A 35 15.12 -10.75 -7.00
N MET A 36 14.89 -9.95 -5.99
CA MET A 36 13.74 -9.09 -5.90
C MET A 36 14.18 -7.64 -5.71
N LEU A 37 13.91 -6.80 -6.70
CA LEU A 37 13.97 -5.35 -6.58
C LEU A 37 12.63 -4.86 -6.06
N GLY A 38 12.64 -4.31 -4.92
CA GLY A 38 11.52 -3.58 -4.38
C GLY A 38 12.05 -2.42 -3.56
N THR A 39 11.47 -1.26 -3.74
CA THR A 39 11.52 -0.25 -2.70
C THR A 39 10.62 -0.77 -1.60
N ILE A 40 11.17 -1.68 -0.78
CA ILE A 40 10.44 -2.16 0.39
C ILE A 40 10.19 -0.95 1.27
N LYS A 41 8.94 -0.74 1.62
CA LYS A 41 8.55 0.35 2.52
C LYS A 41 9.35 0.22 3.82
N PRO A 42 9.99 1.29 4.30
CA PRO A 42 10.81 1.23 5.52
C PRO A 42 10.02 0.70 6.72
N GLU A 43 8.73 1.00 6.75
CA GLU A 43 7.81 0.62 7.83
C GLU A 43 7.66 -0.89 8.01
N ILE A 44 7.94 -1.66 6.97
CA ILE A 44 7.74 -3.13 6.96
C ILE A 44 8.99 -3.87 6.49
N GLN A 45 10.12 -3.19 6.37
CA GLN A 45 11.33 -3.80 5.80
C GLN A 45 11.77 -5.04 6.56
N ASP A 46 11.82 -4.97 7.87
CA ASP A 46 12.25 -6.10 8.72
C ASP A 46 11.28 -7.26 8.62
N GLN A 47 9.96 -7.00 8.65
CA GLN A 47 8.93 -8.03 8.53
C GLN A 47 8.96 -8.70 7.15
N PHE A 48 9.22 -7.92 6.09
CA PHE A 48 9.34 -8.47 4.75
C PHE A 48 10.60 -9.34 4.60
N LEU A 49 11.74 -8.90 5.12
CA LEU A 49 12.97 -9.67 5.11
C LEU A 49 12.83 -10.96 5.95
N ALA A 50 12.08 -10.90 7.05
CA ALA A 50 11.73 -12.10 7.82
C ALA A 50 10.86 -13.07 7.01
N ALA A 51 9.90 -12.57 6.21
CA ALA A 51 9.11 -13.41 5.31
C ALA A 51 9.98 -14.10 4.25
N VAL A 52 10.94 -13.38 3.68
CA VAL A 52 11.94 -13.95 2.74
C VAL A 52 12.78 -15.03 3.42
N ALA A 53 13.24 -14.79 4.65
CA ALA A 53 14.02 -15.77 5.43
C ALA A 53 13.21 -17.05 5.74
N ASP A 54 11.94 -16.90 6.13
CA ASP A 54 11.04 -18.03 6.39
C ASP A 54 10.82 -18.88 5.12
N TYR A 55 10.59 -18.22 3.97
CA TYR A 55 10.47 -18.93 2.70
C TYR A 55 11.75 -19.68 2.36
N ASN A 56 12.91 -19.04 2.46
CA ASN A 56 14.19 -19.65 2.16
C ASN A 56 14.48 -20.86 3.07
N LYS A 57 14.00 -20.84 4.31
CA LYS A 57 14.13 -21.97 5.26
C LYS A 57 13.13 -23.10 4.97
N ALA A 58 11.95 -22.76 4.44
CA ALA A 58 10.86 -23.72 4.22
C ALA A 58 11.09 -24.68 3.03
N GLN A 59 12.02 -24.35 2.14
CA GLN A 59 12.33 -25.15 0.95
C GLN A 59 13.82 -25.00 0.56
N SER A 60 14.32 -25.83 -0.35
CA SER A 60 15.75 -25.87 -0.70
C SER A 60 16.06 -25.59 -2.18
N CYS A 61 15.00 -25.37 -3.01
CA CYS A 61 15.14 -25.20 -4.46
C CYS A 61 15.47 -23.77 -4.87
N TYR A 62 14.98 -22.81 -4.13
CA TYR A 62 15.09 -21.40 -4.46
C TYR A 62 15.68 -20.62 -3.29
N THR A 63 16.47 -19.61 -3.61
CA THR A 63 16.92 -18.61 -2.63
C THR A 63 16.45 -17.25 -3.08
N VAL A 64 15.47 -16.67 -2.40
CA VAL A 64 15.04 -15.29 -2.65
C VAL A 64 16.01 -14.35 -1.97
N LYS A 65 16.48 -13.33 -2.72
CA LYS A 65 17.35 -12.26 -2.22
C LYS A 65 16.73 -10.91 -2.54
N SER A 66 16.54 -10.08 -1.53
CA SER A 66 16.18 -8.68 -1.73
C SER A 66 17.38 -7.91 -2.28
N VAL A 67 17.13 -7.14 -3.34
CA VAL A 67 18.09 -6.19 -3.91
C VAL A 67 17.59 -4.80 -3.52
N PRO A 68 18.36 -4.04 -2.74
CA PRO A 68 17.97 -2.70 -2.36
C PRO A 68 17.92 -1.78 -3.57
N GLY A 69 16.82 -1.02 -3.71
CA GLY A 69 16.75 0.11 -4.62
C GLY A 69 17.16 1.40 -3.89
N ASP A 70 17.69 2.36 -4.64
CA ASP A 70 17.87 3.72 -4.11
C ASP A 70 16.49 4.41 -4.06
N ARG A 71 16.04 4.74 -2.86
CA ARG A 71 14.74 5.38 -2.60
C ARG A 71 14.64 6.82 -3.07
N LYS A 72 15.77 7.44 -3.41
CA LYS A 72 15.84 8.78 -4.01
C LYS A 72 15.54 8.76 -5.51
N LEU A 73 15.67 7.58 -6.13
CA LEU A 73 15.46 7.35 -7.56
C LEU A 73 14.04 6.77 -7.79
N THR A 74 13.50 7.02 -8.97
CA THR A 74 12.27 6.37 -9.43
C THR A 74 12.51 4.87 -9.67
N PHE A 75 11.44 4.09 -9.81
CA PHE A 75 11.56 2.68 -10.15
C PHE A 75 12.36 2.48 -11.46
N LEU A 76 12.05 3.24 -12.51
CA LEU A 76 12.75 3.12 -13.79
C LEU A 76 14.23 3.52 -13.70
N GLN A 77 14.56 4.54 -12.92
CA GLN A 77 15.96 4.92 -12.69
C GLN A 77 16.75 3.83 -11.96
N ASN A 78 16.10 3.05 -11.09
CA ASN A 78 16.73 1.90 -10.45
C ASN A 78 16.86 0.70 -11.39
N VAL A 79 15.80 0.34 -12.13
CA VAL A 79 15.74 -0.93 -12.86
C VAL A 79 16.43 -0.88 -14.22
N THR A 80 16.40 0.27 -14.91
CA THR A 80 16.97 0.40 -16.28
C THR A 80 18.46 0.07 -16.34
N PRO A 81 19.32 0.57 -15.43
CA PRO A 81 20.74 0.19 -15.42
C PRO A 81 20.94 -1.32 -15.18
N MET A 82 20.07 -1.95 -14.38
CA MET A 82 20.17 -3.39 -14.12
C MET A 82 19.89 -4.21 -15.38
N TYR A 83 18.87 -3.82 -16.18
CA TYR A 83 18.61 -4.42 -17.49
C TYR A 83 19.78 -4.21 -18.46
N ALA A 84 20.35 -3.00 -18.52
CA ALA A 84 21.50 -2.69 -19.35
C ALA A 84 22.75 -3.54 -18.98
N ALA A 85 22.93 -3.77 -17.67
CA ALA A 85 24.01 -4.62 -17.16
C ALA A 85 23.73 -6.14 -17.27
N LYS A 86 22.64 -6.56 -17.88
CA LYS A 86 22.18 -7.96 -17.97
C LYS A 86 22.03 -8.63 -16.59
N ASN A 87 21.61 -7.85 -15.61
CA ASN A 87 21.37 -8.25 -14.23
C ASN A 87 19.98 -7.81 -13.75
N ALA A 88 18.98 -8.02 -14.59
CA ALA A 88 17.58 -7.70 -14.25
C ALA A 88 17.12 -8.47 -13.01
N PRO A 89 16.38 -7.83 -12.10
CA PRO A 89 15.78 -8.52 -10.97
C PRO A 89 14.69 -9.46 -11.45
N THR A 90 14.60 -10.65 -10.86
CA THR A 90 13.58 -11.65 -11.23
C THR A 90 12.17 -11.20 -10.81
N ILE A 91 12.05 -10.58 -9.64
CA ILE A 91 10.79 -9.99 -9.15
C ILE A 91 10.97 -8.48 -9.08
N MET A 92 9.98 -7.76 -9.55
CA MET A 92 9.87 -6.30 -9.48
C MET A 92 8.56 -5.90 -8.84
N TYR A 93 8.55 -4.74 -8.18
CA TYR A 93 7.36 -4.21 -7.51
C TYR A 93 7.22 -2.72 -7.83
N THR A 94 6.11 -2.35 -8.46
CA THR A 94 5.80 -0.95 -8.80
C THR A 94 4.30 -0.76 -9.03
N LEU A 95 3.87 0.47 -9.28
CA LEU A 95 2.47 0.83 -9.60
C LEU A 95 2.37 1.54 -10.96
N GLN A 96 2.96 2.72 -11.12
CA GLN A 96 2.77 3.55 -12.31
C GLN A 96 3.56 3.05 -13.52
N GLU A 97 4.68 2.39 -13.31
CA GLU A 97 5.61 1.96 -14.36
C GLU A 97 5.28 0.57 -14.93
N ILE A 98 4.12 0.02 -14.57
CA ILE A 98 3.66 -1.27 -15.11
C ILE A 98 3.57 -1.27 -16.65
N PRO A 99 3.03 -0.21 -17.30
CA PRO A 99 2.99 -0.15 -18.77
C PRO A 99 4.39 -0.16 -19.40
N ASP A 100 5.36 0.54 -18.80
CA ASP A 100 6.76 0.63 -19.29
C ASP A 100 7.50 -0.71 -19.23
N MET A 101 7.04 -1.58 -18.34
CA MET A 101 7.65 -2.89 -18.11
C MET A 101 6.93 -4.03 -18.84
N ALA A 102 5.77 -3.77 -19.43
CA ALA A 102 4.88 -4.81 -19.94
C ALA A 102 5.55 -5.79 -20.92
N ASP A 103 6.43 -5.31 -21.79
CA ASP A 103 7.12 -6.15 -22.79
C ASP A 103 8.26 -7.00 -22.20
N LYS A 104 8.70 -6.67 -20.98
CA LYS A 104 9.84 -7.34 -20.31
C LYS A 104 9.40 -8.43 -19.33
N VAL A 105 8.11 -8.53 -19.04
CA VAL A 105 7.61 -9.36 -17.94
C VAL A 105 6.64 -10.45 -18.40
N LEU A 106 6.44 -11.45 -17.55
CA LEU A 106 5.55 -12.57 -17.80
C LEU A 106 4.07 -12.15 -17.86
N ASP A 107 3.31 -12.82 -18.71
CA ASP A 107 1.85 -12.83 -18.56
C ASP A 107 1.45 -13.80 -17.45
N LEU A 108 0.89 -13.25 -16.38
CA LEU A 108 0.49 -13.98 -15.18
C LEU A 108 -0.98 -14.42 -15.19
N LYS A 109 -1.72 -14.17 -16.28
CA LYS A 109 -3.19 -14.38 -16.42
C LYS A 109 -3.63 -15.79 -16.01
N THR A 110 -2.84 -16.81 -16.33
CA THR A 110 -3.15 -18.21 -16.04
C THR A 110 -2.61 -18.71 -14.71
N THR A 111 -1.92 -17.87 -13.96
CA THR A 111 -1.32 -18.27 -12.69
C THR A 111 -2.37 -18.46 -11.60
N ARG A 112 -2.01 -19.26 -10.57
CA ARG A 112 -2.85 -19.43 -9.37
C ARG A 112 -3.11 -18.08 -8.69
N LEU A 113 -2.10 -17.22 -8.60
CA LEU A 113 -2.22 -15.91 -7.95
C LEU A 113 -3.28 -15.03 -8.62
N ALA A 114 -3.23 -14.88 -9.93
CA ALA A 114 -4.22 -14.07 -10.65
C ALA A 114 -5.66 -14.61 -10.48
N ARG A 115 -5.85 -15.95 -10.42
CA ARG A 115 -7.17 -16.55 -10.17
C ARG A 115 -7.75 -16.30 -8.78
N LEU A 116 -6.91 -15.99 -7.81
CA LEU A 116 -7.32 -15.71 -6.43
C LEU A 116 -7.72 -14.25 -6.19
N VAL A 117 -7.54 -13.37 -7.15
CA VAL A 117 -7.84 -11.94 -7.04
C VAL A 117 -9.07 -11.58 -7.87
N SER A 118 -9.84 -10.57 -7.44
CA SER A 118 -10.95 -10.04 -8.23
C SER A 118 -10.46 -9.29 -9.47
N LYS A 119 -11.28 -9.24 -10.52
CA LYS A 119 -10.93 -8.55 -11.79
C LYS A 119 -10.62 -7.07 -11.56
N ASP A 120 -11.35 -6.40 -10.68
CA ASP A 120 -11.15 -4.97 -10.41
C ASP A 120 -9.77 -4.70 -9.80
N LEU A 121 -9.32 -5.55 -8.87
CA LEU A 121 -7.99 -5.43 -8.26
C LEU A 121 -6.85 -5.88 -9.19
N LEU A 122 -7.15 -6.63 -10.25
CA LEU A 122 -6.19 -7.00 -11.30
C LEU A 122 -6.04 -5.91 -12.37
N ALA A 123 -7.01 -4.99 -12.47
CA ALA A 123 -7.14 -4.08 -13.60
C ALA A 123 -5.87 -3.24 -13.87
N SER A 124 -5.27 -2.65 -12.85
CA SER A 124 -4.04 -1.84 -13.01
C SER A 124 -2.79 -2.67 -13.36
N GLY A 125 -2.83 -3.99 -13.14
CA GLY A 125 -1.78 -4.91 -13.57
C GLY A 125 -2.02 -5.51 -14.97
N ASN A 126 -3.07 -5.07 -15.67
CA ASN A 126 -3.41 -5.55 -17.00
C ASN A 126 -3.03 -4.52 -18.07
N VAL A 127 -2.16 -4.89 -18.98
CA VAL A 127 -1.71 -4.06 -20.10
C VAL A 127 -2.00 -4.81 -21.39
N ASN A 128 -2.81 -4.22 -22.26
CA ASN A 128 -3.18 -4.78 -23.58
C ASN A 128 -3.68 -6.24 -23.52
N GLY A 129 -4.49 -6.57 -22.50
CA GLY A 129 -5.06 -7.90 -22.32
C GLY A 129 -4.12 -8.94 -21.67
N ARG A 130 -2.86 -8.57 -21.38
CA ARG A 130 -1.88 -9.36 -20.62
C ARG A 130 -1.94 -8.96 -19.17
N GLN A 131 -1.97 -9.93 -18.26
CA GLN A 131 -1.87 -9.69 -16.82
C GLN A 131 -0.38 -9.67 -16.42
N VAL A 132 0.25 -8.52 -16.52
CA VAL A 132 1.70 -8.39 -16.32
C VAL A 132 2.09 -8.19 -14.85
N GLY A 133 1.12 -7.88 -13.98
CA GLY A 133 1.35 -7.74 -12.53
C GLY A 133 0.24 -8.36 -11.70
N VAL A 134 0.58 -8.87 -10.51
CA VAL A 134 -0.38 -9.31 -9.49
C VAL A 134 -0.29 -8.39 -8.27
N PRO A 135 -1.43 -8.00 -7.66
CA PRO A 135 -1.44 -7.03 -6.58
C PRO A 135 -0.72 -7.55 -5.33
N SER A 136 -0.17 -6.64 -4.53
CA SER A 136 0.40 -6.98 -3.23
C SER A 136 -0.67 -7.12 -2.15
N THR A 137 -1.25 -6.00 -1.74
CA THR A 137 -2.22 -5.88 -0.64
C THR A 137 -3.19 -4.75 -0.98
N ALA A 138 -4.20 -4.52 -0.15
CA ALA A 138 -4.95 -3.28 -0.16
C ALA A 138 -4.42 -2.33 0.91
N GLU A 139 -4.41 -1.06 0.60
CA GLU A 139 -4.10 0.02 1.52
C GLU A 139 -5.17 1.09 1.48
N ALA A 140 -5.30 1.83 2.57
CA ALA A 140 -6.21 2.97 2.69
C ALA A 140 -5.44 4.17 3.22
N PHE A 141 -5.85 5.37 2.84
CA PHE A 141 -5.29 6.60 3.38
C PHE A 141 -6.36 7.66 3.66
N GLY A 142 -5.99 8.64 4.46
CA GLY A 142 -6.86 9.72 4.90
C GLY A 142 -6.24 10.46 6.08
N LEU A 143 -7.06 10.90 7.02
CA LEU A 143 -6.58 11.40 8.30
C LEU A 143 -6.45 10.25 9.28
N LEU A 144 -5.20 9.93 9.66
CA LEU A 144 -4.94 9.07 10.81
C LEU A 144 -5.10 9.88 12.09
N TYR A 145 -5.55 9.22 13.13
CA TYR A 145 -5.69 9.87 14.44
C TYR A 145 -5.22 8.98 15.59
N ASN A 146 -4.71 9.62 16.62
CA ASN A 146 -4.40 8.96 17.89
C ASN A 146 -5.69 8.90 18.73
N LYS A 147 -6.26 7.69 18.89
CA LYS A 147 -7.54 7.50 19.59
C LYS A 147 -7.50 8.02 21.03
N LYS A 148 -6.40 7.79 21.75
CA LYS A 148 -6.24 8.26 23.13
C LYS A 148 -6.31 9.78 23.22
N VAL A 149 -5.68 10.49 22.28
CA VAL A 149 -5.72 11.96 22.24
C VAL A 149 -7.13 12.45 21.98
N LEU A 150 -7.83 11.89 20.98
CA LEU A 150 -9.21 12.29 20.66
C LEU A 150 -10.16 12.03 21.82
N ASP A 151 -10.06 10.88 22.50
CA ASP A 151 -10.85 10.57 23.68
C ASP A 151 -10.61 11.59 24.81
N GLN A 152 -9.36 12.00 25.06
CA GLN A 152 -8.99 12.98 26.08
C GLN A 152 -9.57 14.37 25.82
N VAL A 153 -9.66 14.78 24.55
CA VAL A 153 -10.15 16.11 24.17
C VAL A 153 -11.65 16.11 23.80
N GLY A 154 -12.34 14.97 23.93
CA GLY A 154 -13.76 14.84 23.63
C GLY A 154 -14.10 15.04 22.15
N VAL A 155 -13.25 14.59 21.24
CA VAL A 155 -13.47 14.61 19.79
C VAL A 155 -13.87 13.22 19.31
N ASP A 156 -15.06 13.11 18.72
CA ASP A 156 -15.55 11.91 18.06
C ASP A 156 -15.24 11.99 16.56
N PRO A 157 -14.31 11.19 16.00
CA PRO A 157 -13.95 11.25 14.59
C PRO A 157 -15.13 10.90 13.66
N SER A 158 -16.12 10.14 14.12
CA SER A 158 -17.31 9.81 13.32
C SER A 158 -18.24 11.00 13.07
N LYS A 159 -18.08 12.09 13.81
CA LYS A 159 -18.83 13.34 13.67
C LYS A 159 -18.14 14.36 12.76
N ILE A 160 -16.92 14.09 12.32
CA ILE A 160 -16.19 14.96 11.42
C ILE A 160 -16.58 14.59 9.98
N THR A 161 -17.58 15.27 9.45
CA THR A 161 -18.14 14.99 8.11
C THR A 161 -17.99 16.14 7.14
N THR A 162 -17.52 17.29 7.62
CA THR A 162 -17.27 18.51 6.83
C THR A 162 -15.89 19.10 7.18
N ARG A 163 -15.41 19.98 6.31
CA ARG A 163 -14.19 20.77 6.60
C ARG A 163 -14.37 21.65 7.85
N ALA A 164 -15.57 22.19 8.07
CA ALA A 164 -15.87 22.99 9.27
C ALA A 164 -15.83 22.12 10.55
N ASP A 165 -16.33 20.88 10.51
CA ASP A 165 -16.22 19.97 11.65
C ASP A 165 -14.77 19.63 11.94
N LEU A 166 -13.93 19.43 10.89
CA LEU A 166 -12.50 19.19 11.04
C LEU A 166 -11.79 20.39 11.70
N GLU A 167 -12.11 21.62 11.27
CA GLU A 167 -11.55 22.81 11.90
C GLU A 167 -11.98 22.93 13.36
N ALA A 168 -13.23 22.61 13.67
CA ALA A 168 -13.72 22.60 15.05
C ALA A 168 -12.99 21.56 15.91
N ALA A 169 -12.69 20.38 15.35
CA ALA A 169 -11.89 19.37 16.01
C ALA A 169 -10.46 19.85 16.29
N PHE A 170 -9.80 20.48 15.31
CA PHE A 170 -8.47 21.05 15.49
C PHE A 170 -8.45 22.12 16.61
N LYS A 171 -9.43 23.01 16.65
CA LYS A 171 -9.55 24.01 17.72
C LYS A 171 -9.72 23.39 19.11
N LYS A 172 -10.48 22.31 19.24
CA LYS A 172 -10.61 21.58 20.52
C LYS A 172 -9.29 20.95 20.96
N VAL A 173 -8.53 20.40 20.01
CA VAL A 173 -7.21 19.83 20.29
C VAL A 173 -6.24 20.92 20.80
N GLU A 174 -6.20 22.09 20.14
CA GLU A 174 -5.36 23.24 20.56
C GLU A 174 -5.78 23.75 21.95
N ALA A 175 -7.09 23.89 22.19
CA ALA A 175 -7.61 24.36 23.47
C ALA A 175 -7.24 23.43 24.65
N ALA A 176 -6.99 22.14 24.36
CA ALA A 176 -6.50 21.15 25.33
C ALA A 176 -4.96 21.12 25.45
N GLY A 177 -4.25 22.05 24.81
CA GLY A 177 -2.79 22.12 24.85
C GLY A 177 -2.09 21.04 24.00
N LYS A 178 -2.82 20.38 23.10
CA LYS A 178 -2.30 19.39 22.16
C LYS A 178 -2.11 20.01 20.77
N LYS A 179 -1.34 19.35 19.94
CA LYS A 179 -1.07 19.78 18.55
C LYS A 179 -2.07 19.13 17.60
N PRO A 180 -2.81 19.89 16.78
CA PRO A 180 -3.86 19.33 15.94
C PRO A 180 -3.35 18.33 14.92
N LEU A 181 -2.36 18.70 14.13
CA LEU A 181 -1.98 17.96 12.94
C LEU A 181 -0.46 17.98 12.72
N HIS A 182 0.08 16.85 12.27
CA HIS A 182 1.35 16.81 11.55
C HIS A 182 1.08 16.42 10.09
N PHE A 183 1.18 17.38 9.18
CA PHE A 183 1.02 17.19 7.76
C PHE A 183 2.39 17.29 7.09
N SER A 184 2.96 16.14 6.73
CA SER A 184 4.26 16.05 6.08
C SER A 184 4.20 16.56 4.63
N ALA A 185 5.18 17.36 4.25
CA ALA A 185 5.35 17.86 2.89
C ALA A 185 6.10 16.89 1.95
N ILE A 186 6.19 15.62 2.31
CA ILE A 186 6.86 14.62 1.48
C ILE A 186 6.20 14.51 0.09
N TRP A 187 7.01 14.61 -0.96
CA TRP A 187 6.53 14.78 -2.33
C TRP A 187 5.57 13.68 -2.81
N TRP A 188 5.86 12.41 -2.48
CA TRP A 188 5.00 11.30 -2.91
C TRP A 188 3.64 11.30 -2.19
N SER A 189 3.58 11.71 -0.92
CA SER A 189 2.30 11.86 -0.21
C SER A 189 1.46 12.98 -0.80
N LEU A 190 2.07 14.13 -1.10
CA LEU A 190 1.41 15.26 -1.72
C LEU A 190 1.00 14.96 -3.17
N GLY A 191 1.94 14.50 -4.00
CA GLY A 191 1.74 14.32 -5.43
C GLY A 191 0.92 13.08 -5.81
N ALA A 192 0.85 12.05 -4.95
CA ALA A 192 0.01 10.88 -5.18
C ALA A 192 -1.23 10.88 -4.29
N HIS A 193 -1.07 10.80 -2.96
CA HIS A 193 -2.20 10.56 -2.07
C HIS A 193 -3.08 11.79 -1.88
N PHE A 194 -2.48 12.97 -1.68
CA PHE A 194 -3.27 14.17 -1.47
C PHE A 194 -3.94 14.66 -2.76
N THR A 195 -3.27 14.58 -3.92
CA THR A 195 -3.90 14.85 -5.22
C THR A 195 -4.98 13.82 -5.57
N ASN A 196 -4.82 12.55 -5.13
CA ASN A 196 -5.87 11.54 -5.29
C ASN A 196 -7.19 11.99 -4.68
N ILE A 197 -7.17 12.65 -3.52
CA ILE A 197 -8.40 13.16 -2.88
C ILE A 197 -9.15 14.09 -3.84
N PHE A 198 -8.46 14.95 -4.58
CA PHE A 198 -9.07 15.77 -5.61
C PHE A 198 -9.61 14.90 -6.76
N HIS A 199 -8.76 14.08 -7.38
CA HIS A 199 -9.12 13.32 -8.58
C HIS A 199 -10.27 12.32 -8.35
N THR A 200 -10.31 11.66 -7.19
CA THR A 200 -11.38 10.73 -6.87
C THR A 200 -12.71 11.42 -6.59
N ASN A 201 -12.68 12.69 -6.19
CA ASN A 201 -13.88 13.49 -5.91
C ASN A 201 -14.42 14.28 -7.12
N ILE A 202 -13.74 14.25 -8.28
CA ILE A 202 -14.22 14.92 -9.51
C ILE A 202 -15.56 14.38 -9.97
N GLY A 203 -15.80 13.06 -9.78
CA GLY A 203 -17.04 12.42 -10.22
C GLY A 203 -17.36 11.12 -9.47
N LYS A 204 -18.65 10.83 -9.36
CA LYS A 204 -19.15 9.62 -8.66
C LYS A 204 -18.86 8.34 -9.42
N THR A 205 -18.79 8.38 -10.77
CA THR A 205 -18.53 7.22 -11.59
C THR A 205 -17.07 7.16 -12.05
N LYS A 206 -16.58 5.97 -12.34
CA LYS A 206 -15.23 5.77 -12.87
C LYS A 206 -15.02 6.54 -14.18
N GLU A 207 -16.02 6.49 -15.06
CA GLU A 207 -15.99 7.19 -16.36
C GLU A 207 -15.82 8.69 -16.19
N ALA A 208 -16.56 9.31 -15.25
CA ALA A 208 -16.43 10.75 -14.98
C ALA A 208 -15.03 11.09 -14.42
N ARG A 209 -14.45 10.24 -13.56
CA ARG A 209 -13.10 10.44 -13.05
C ARG A 209 -12.04 10.30 -14.15
N LEU A 210 -12.15 9.26 -14.99
CA LEU A 210 -11.25 9.07 -16.13
C LEU A 210 -11.38 10.20 -17.16
N GLN A 211 -12.59 10.72 -17.38
CA GLN A 211 -12.80 11.90 -18.23
C GLN A 211 -12.08 13.12 -17.67
N GLY A 212 -12.07 13.30 -16.34
CA GLY A 212 -11.28 14.37 -15.68
C GLY A 212 -9.78 14.27 -15.98
N LEU A 213 -9.22 13.04 -15.99
CA LEU A 213 -7.81 12.83 -16.39
C LEU A 213 -7.62 13.10 -17.91
N ASP A 214 -8.55 12.66 -18.75
CA ASP A 214 -8.50 12.94 -20.19
C ASP A 214 -8.50 14.44 -20.47
N ASP A 215 -9.30 15.22 -19.74
CA ASP A 215 -9.38 16.68 -19.90
C ASP A 215 -8.08 17.37 -19.45
N LEU A 216 -7.43 16.88 -18.40
CA LEU A 216 -6.11 17.35 -17.99
C LEU A 216 -5.06 17.10 -19.06
N VAL A 217 -4.98 15.89 -19.58
CA VAL A 217 -4.02 15.52 -20.66
C VAL A 217 -4.29 16.32 -21.92
N ALA A 218 -5.55 16.53 -22.28
CA ALA A 218 -5.93 17.32 -23.45
C ALA A 218 -5.73 18.85 -23.27
N GLY A 219 -5.36 19.31 -22.07
CA GLY A 219 -5.26 20.73 -21.74
C GLY A 219 -6.60 21.47 -21.75
N LYS A 220 -7.71 20.73 -21.55
CA LYS A 220 -9.08 21.27 -21.50
C LYS A 220 -9.55 21.56 -20.06
N ALA A 221 -8.87 21.03 -19.06
CA ALA A 221 -9.19 21.28 -17.67
C ALA A 221 -8.98 22.74 -17.31
N ASN A 222 -9.87 23.28 -16.47
CA ASN A 222 -9.74 24.60 -15.86
C ASN A 222 -9.90 24.44 -14.34
N LEU A 223 -8.82 24.04 -13.67
CA LEU A 223 -8.83 23.72 -12.25
C LEU A 223 -9.15 24.93 -11.40
N ALA A 224 -8.66 26.10 -11.77
CA ALA A 224 -8.93 27.35 -11.03
C ALA A 224 -10.44 27.69 -10.94
N ASN A 225 -11.24 27.22 -11.91
CA ASN A 225 -12.70 27.37 -11.89
C ASN A 225 -13.46 26.10 -11.45
N ASN A 226 -12.77 24.99 -11.23
CA ASN A 226 -13.39 23.74 -10.80
C ASN A 226 -13.77 23.79 -9.31
N THR A 227 -15.04 23.54 -8.99
CA THR A 227 -15.55 23.60 -7.61
C THR A 227 -14.89 22.57 -6.69
N THR A 228 -14.67 21.34 -7.16
CA THR A 228 -13.98 20.30 -6.38
C THR A 228 -12.55 20.70 -6.07
N PHE A 229 -11.84 21.28 -7.04
CA PHE A 229 -10.49 21.79 -6.84
C PHE A 229 -10.45 22.93 -5.81
N LYS A 230 -11.35 23.91 -5.91
CA LYS A 230 -11.46 25.00 -4.92
C LYS A 230 -11.71 24.48 -3.52
N ASN A 231 -12.59 23.49 -3.38
CA ASN A 231 -12.87 22.85 -2.10
C ASN A 231 -11.66 22.09 -1.55
N TRP A 232 -10.96 21.37 -2.42
CA TRP A 232 -9.73 20.65 -2.06
C TRP A 232 -8.61 21.60 -1.63
N ILE A 233 -8.41 22.74 -2.35
CA ILE A 233 -7.46 23.79 -1.95
C ILE A 233 -7.82 24.36 -0.59
N ALA A 234 -9.09 24.67 -0.34
CA ALA A 234 -9.52 25.20 0.95
C ALA A 234 -9.29 24.21 2.10
N THR A 235 -9.33 22.90 1.83
CA THR A 235 -8.92 21.87 2.81
C THR A 235 -7.41 21.84 2.96
N PHE A 236 -6.65 22.00 1.88
CA PHE A 236 -5.19 22.10 1.95
C PHE A 236 -4.76 23.28 2.83
N ASP A 237 -5.37 24.45 2.64
CA ASP A 237 -5.11 25.63 3.46
C ASP A 237 -5.45 25.42 4.94
N LEU A 238 -6.55 24.70 5.22
CA LEU A 238 -6.89 24.31 6.58
C LEU A 238 -5.81 23.41 7.19
N LEU A 239 -5.34 22.39 6.44
CA LEU A 239 -4.28 21.50 6.93
C LEU A 239 -2.96 22.25 7.14
N LYS A 240 -2.59 23.19 6.25
CA LYS A 240 -1.41 24.08 6.42
C LYS A 240 -1.54 24.94 7.67
N LYS A 241 -2.69 25.56 7.88
CA LYS A 241 -2.97 26.45 9.03
C LYS A 241 -2.78 25.75 10.37
N TYR A 242 -3.22 24.49 10.48
CA TYR A 242 -3.17 23.72 11.72
C TYR A 242 -2.00 22.73 11.78
N ASN A 243 -1.08 22.79 10.79
CA ASN A 243 0.12 21.97 10.81
C ASN A 243 1.10 22.45 11.88
N ALA A 244 1.26 21.71 12.94
CA ALA A 244 2.22 21.97 14.01
C ALA A 244 3.57 21.28 13.80
N GLY A 245 3.73 20.49 12.73
CA GLY A 245 5.00 19.92 12.29
C GLY A 245 5.90 20.97 11.67
N LYS A 246 7.22 20.73 11.70
CA LYS A 246 8.15 21.55 10.90
C LYS A 246 7.90 21.29 9.43
N VAL A 247 7.85 22.34 8.63
CA VAL A 247 7.81 22.20 7.18
C VAL A 247 9.21 21.90 6.69
N ASN A 248 9.47 20.63 6.41
CA ASN A 248 10.71 20.12 5.84
C ASN A 248 10.37 19.25 4.63
N LEU A 249 11.07 19.46 3.51
CA LEU A 249 10.83 18.75 2.25
C LEU A 249 11.59 17.42 2.15
N THR A 250 12.14 16.92 3.25
CA THR A 250 12.95 15.70 3.30
C THR A 250 12.18 14.52 3.91
N ASP A 251 12.68 13.31 3.70
CA ASP A 251 12.10 12.08 4.27
C ASP A 251 12.11 12.08 5.82
N THR A 252 13.02 12.85 6.45
CA THR A 252 13.07 12.97 7.91
C THR A 252 11.81 13.59 8.51
N GLU A 253 11.09 14.40 7.75
CA GLU A 253 9.81 14.97 8.16
C GLU A 253 8.70 13.93 8.19
N TYR A 254 8.73 12.96 7.28
CA TYR A 254 7.81 11.84 7.29
C TYR A 254 8.00 10.97 8.54
N ASP A 255 9.24 10.61 8.89
CA ASP A 255 9.54 9.84 10.09
C ASP A 255 9.17 10.62 11.38
N ALA A 256 9.38 11.95 11.37
CA ALA A 256 8.97 12.83 12.47
C ALA A 256 7.44 12.83 12.64
N SER A 257 6.66 12.78 11.54
CA SER A 257 5.19 12.74 11.63
C SER A 257 4.67 11.47 12.31
N ILE A 258 5.28 10.33 12.04
CA ILE A 258 4.97 9.05 12.71
C ILE A 258 5.28 9.15 14.21
N LYS A 259 6.48 9.59 14.58
CA LYS A 259 6.88 9.76 15.99
C LYS A 259 5.97 10.73 16.73
N ASN A 260 5.60 11.83 16.10
CA ASN A 260 4.74 12.85 16.70
C ASN A 260 3.31 12.33 16.96
N LEU A 261 2.72 11.60 16.02
CA LEU A 261 1.40 10.99 16.25
C LEU A 261 1.50 9.90 17.35
N SER A 262 2.58 9.11 17.34
CA SER A 262 2.81 8.03 18.32
C SER A 262 3.03 8.56 19.74
N SER A 263 3.64 9.73 19.90
CA SER A 263 3.92 10.34 21.23
C SER A 263 2.64 10.68 22.00
N GLY A 264 1.53 10.90 21.30
CA GLY A 264 0.29 11.40 21.90
C GLY A 264 0.28 12.91 22.11
N ASP A 265 1.23 13.66 21.54
CA ASP A 265 1.21 15.12 21.52
C ASP A 265 0.43 15.68 20.35
N TYR A 266 0.35 14.91 19.26
CA TYR A 266 -0.40 15.24 18.06
C TYR A 266 -1.66 14.38 17.96
N ALA A 267 -2.75 15.00 17.48
CA ALA A 267 -4.03 14.32 17.33
C ALA A 267 -4.18 13.63 15.98
N PHE A 268 -3.72 14.28 14.89
CA PHE A 268 -3.92 13.81 13.52
C PHE A 268 -2.64 13.83 12.69
N MET A 269 -2.63 12.99 11.63
CA MET A 269 -1.60 12.92 10.58
C MET A 269 -2.28 12.53 9.25
N PHE A 270 -1.93 13.18 8.13
CA PHE A 270 -2.41 12.73 6.82
C PHE A 270 -1.44 11.68 6.27
N GLN A 271 -1.84 10.41 6.30
CA GLN A 271 -1.10 9.27 5.77
C GLN A 271 -2.05 8.06 5.59
N GLY A 272 -1.49 6.88 5.40
CA GLY A 272 -2.26 5.66 5.27
C GLY A 272 -1.87 4.57 6.27
N ASN A 273 -2.59 3.46 6.21
CA ASN A 273 -2.42 2.33 7.13
C ASN A 273 -1.05 1.63 7.04
N TRP A 274 -0.26 1.90 6.03
CA TRP A 274 1.14 1.42 5.96
C TRP A 274 2.03 1.95 7.09
N THR A 275 1.65 3.06 7.73
CA THR A 275 2.39 3.62 8.88
C THR A 275 2.05 2.93 10.19
N GLU A 276 0.98 2.12 10.24
CA GLU A 276 0.49 1.51 11.47
C GLU A 276 1.53 0.65 12.19
N PRO A 277 2.38 -0.17 11.50
CA PRO A 277 3.44 -0.92 12.17
C PRO A 277 4.37 -0.03 13.01
N ASN A 278 4.80 1.09 12.46
CA ASN A 278 5.66 2.03 13.18
C ASN A 278 4.91 2.77 14.30
N LEU A 279 3.67 3.18 14.04
CA LEU A 279 2.83 3.83 15.05
C LEU A 279 2.64 2.94 16.29
N ILE A 280 2.37 1.64 16.10
CA ILE A 280 2.22 0.67 17.18
C ILE A 280 3.54 0.46 17.92
N THR A 281 4.64 0.32 17.18
CA THR A 281 5.97 0.09 17.76
C THR A 281 6.43 1.29 18.59
N GLU A 282 6.38 2.50 18.02
CA GLU A 282 6.81 3.73 18.68
C GLU A 282 5.95 4.08 19.91
N SER A 283 4.63 3.82 19.84
CA SER A 283 3.70 4.08 20.95
C SER A 283 3.61 2.95 21.98
N LYS A 284 4.30 1.82 21.75
CA LYS A 284 4.23 0.62 22.60
C LYS A 284 2.81 0.06 22.72
N GLY A 285 2.10 -0.04 21.61
CA GLY A 285 0.78 -0.65 21.54
C GLY A 285 -0.39 0.35 21.55
N GLY A 286 -0.19 1.59 21.15
CA GLY A 286 -1.26 2.60 21.02
C GLY A 286 -2.30 2.24 19.95
N ASN A 287 -3.51 2.76 20.13
CA ASN A 287 -4.59 2.63 19.16
C ASN A 287 -4.67 3.85 18.25
N PHE A 288 -4.55 3.60 16.95
CA PHE A 288 -4.66 4.59 15.90
C PHE A 288 -5.81 4.25 14.98
N GLY A 289 -6.58 5.24 14.56
CA GLY A 289 -7.66 5.06 13.60
C GLY A 289 -7.39 5.80 12.29
N LEU A 290 -8.25 5.57 11.32
CA LEU A 290 -8.24 6.23 10.03
C LEU A 290 -9.64 6.73 9.71
N MET A 291 -9.76 7.98 9.26
CA MET A 291 -11.01 8.61 8.90
C MET A 291 -10.91 9.32 7.55
N PRO A 292 -12.04 9.63 6.90
CA PRO A 292 -12.08 10.45 5.70
C PRO A 292 -11.42 11.82 5.90
N LEU A 293 -10.88 12.38 4.81
CA LEU A 293 -10.53 13.79 4.74
C LEU A 293 -11.65 14.55 4.01
N PRO A 294 -12.56 15.25 4.72
CA PRO A 294 -13.62 16.00 4.08
C PRO A 294 -13.06 17.24 3.34
N ILE A 295 -13.44 17.40 2.08
CA ILE A 295 -13.00 18.54 1.26
C ILE A 295 -14.03 19.67 1.14
N SER A 296 -15.27 19.46 1.58
CA SER A 296 -16.33 20.48 1.49
C SER A 296 -17.05 20.69 2.83
N ASN A 297 -17.89 21.71 2.88
CA ASN A 297 -18.76 21.99 4.03
C ASN A 297 -20.18 21.44 3.88
N ASN A 298 -20.42 20.59 2.89
CA ASN A 298 -21.68 19.86 2.77
C ASN A 298 -21.41 18.37 3.02
N ALA A 299 -21.89 17.84 4.14
CA ALA A 299 -21.70 16.45 4.54
C ALA A 299 -22.26 15.41 3.53
N LYS A 300 -23.12 15.85 2.59
CA LYS A 300 -23.70 15.01 1.54
C LYS A 300 -22.87 15.01 0.25
N ASP A 301 -21.82 15.81 0.17
CA ASP A 301 -20.96 15.82 -0.99
C ASP A 301 -20.20 14.49 -1.10
N TYR A 302 -20.11 14.01 -2.34
CA TYR A 302 -19.43 12.75 -2.63
C TYR A 302 -17.99 12.78 -2.11
N GLY A 303 -17.62 11.74 -1.38
CA GLY A 303 -16.28 11.51 -0.88
C GLY A 303 -15.98 12.12 0.50
N ASN A 304 -16.80 13.03 1.03
CA ASN A 304 -16.58 13.62 2.36
C ASN A 304 -16.60 12.59 3.51
N ASP A 305 -17.32 11.49 3.31
CA ASP A 305 -17.51 10.42 4.31
C ASP A 305 -16.87 9.10 3.86
N SER A 306 -15.94 9.14 2.93
CA SER A 306 -15.35 7.96 2.32
C SER A 306 -13.82 8.04 2.31
N ILE A 307 -13.16 6.87 2.37
CA ILE A 307 -11.70 6.75 2.37
C ILE A 307 -11.20 6.16 1.05
N PRO A 308 -10.10 6.65 0.48
CA PRO A 308 -9.44 6.00 -0.64
C PRO A 308 -8.88 4.63 -0.22
N VAL A 309 -9.24 3.58 -1.00
CA VAL A 309 -8.75 2.22 -0.84
C VAL A 309 -8.25 1.71 -2.18
N GLY A 310 -7.07 1.15 -2.22
CA GLY A 310 -6.49 0.62 -3.45
C GLY A 310 -5.29 -0.28 -3.25
N VAL A 311 -4.69 -0.68 -4.36
CA VAL A 311 -3.49 -1.52 -4.38
C VAL A 311 -2.27 -0.61 -4.51
N PRO A 312 -1.32 -0.65 -3.56
CA PRO A 312 -0.15 0.24 -3.57
C PRO A 312 0.91 -0.16 -4.62
N GLY A 313 0.85 -1.38 -5.14
CA GLY A 313 1.75 -1.86 -6.17
C GLY A 313 1.51 -3.32 -6.55
N TYR A 314 2.11 -3.70 -7.66
CA TYR A 314 1.99 -5.02 -8.26
C TYR A 314 3.34 -5.68 -8.38
N PHE A 315 3.37 -6.98 -8.11
CA PHE A 315 4.55 -7.81 -8.40
C PHE A 315 4.54 -8.23 -9.85
N MET A 316 5.65 -8.00 -10.51
CA MET A 316 5.95 -8.44 -11.87
C MET A 316 7.11 -9.43 -11.85
N ILE A 317 7.19 -10.32 -12.84
CA ILE A 317 8.25 -11.32 -12.97
C ILE A 317 8.95 -11.12 -14.31
N ASP A 318 10.27 -10.91 -14.28
CA ASP A 318 11.07 -10.73 -15.47
C ASP A 318 10.99 -11.94 -16.41
N ALA A 319 10.71 -11.68 -17.69
CA ALA A 319 10.67 -12.68 -18.76
C ALA A 319 11.89 -12.59 -19.70
N GLN A 320 12.59 -11.45 -19.69
CA GLN A 320 13.62 -11.14 -20.69
C GLN A 320 14.98 -11.72 -20.31
N GLN A 321 15.36 -11.65 -19.04
CA GLN A 321 16.69 -12.05 -18.59
C GLN A 321 16.68 -13.21 -17.59
N SER A 322 15.59 -13.38 -16.87
CA SER A 322 15.45 -14.48 -15.91
C SER A 322 15.20 -15.82 -16.59
N THR A 323 15.90 -16.84 -16.14
CA THR A 323 15.67 -18.22 -16.60
C THR A 323 14.30 -18.73 -16.19
N LYS A 324 13.76 -19.70 -16.92
CA LYS A 324 12.47 -20.35 -16.59
C LYS A 324 12.45 -20.90 -15.14
N TRP A 325 13.60 -21.30 -14.63
CA TRP A 325 13.70 -21.81 -13.26
C TRP A 325 13.63 -20.69 -12.22
N GLN A 326 14.23 -19.53 -12.49
CA GLN A 326 14.08 -18.34 -11.65
C GLN A 326 12.64 -17.82 -11.67
N GLN A 327 12.01 -17.76 -12.86
CA GLN A 327 10.61 -17.39 -13.01
C GLN A 327 9.68 -18.31 -12.20
N LYS A 328 9.94 -19.64 -12.22
CA LYS A 328 9.21 -20.60 -11.39
C LYS A 328 9.42 -20.36 -9.89
N GLY A 329 10.64 -20.07 -9.47
CA GLY A 329 10.95 -19.73 -8.09
C GLY A 329 10.28 -18.43 -7.62
N ALA A 330 10.19 -17.45 -8.50
CA ALA A 330 9.45 -16.20 -8.23
C ALA A 330 7.95 -16.46 -8.01
N LEU A 331 7.33 -17.25 -8.89
CA LEU A 331 5.92 -17.66 -8.72
C LEU A 331 5.70 -18.50 -7.47
N ASP A 332 6.64 -19.38 -7.14
CA ASP A 332 6.58 -20.22 -5.95
C ASP A 332 6.63 -19.36 -4.68
N PHE A 333 7.58 -18.43 -4.58
CA PHE A 333 7.69 -17.49 -3.46
C PHE A 333 6.42 -16.65 -3.27
N LEU A 334 5.94 -16.01 -4.34
CA LEU A 334 4.73 -15.19 -4.25
C LEU A 334 3.49 -16.03 -3.92
N THR A 335 3.40 -17.25 -4.45
CA THR A 335 2.32 -18.18 -4.11
C THR A 335 2.40 -18.59 -2.64
N TRP A 336 3.59 -18.93 -2.13
CA TRP A 336 3.79 -19.24 -0.72
C TRP A 336 3.39 -18.06 0.18
N LEU A 337 3.83 -16.86 -0.17
CA LEU A 337 3.57 -15.65 0.61
C LEU A 337 2.06 -15.41 0.82
N TYR A 338 1.25 -15.61 -0.22
CA TYR A 338 -0.18 -15.30 -0.17
C TYR A 338 -1.08 -16.52 0.09
N THR A 339 -0.59 -17.76 0.00
CA THR A 339 -1.45 -18.94 0.14
C THR A 339 -1.03 -19.92 1.22
N SER A 340 0.20 -19.85 1.74
CA SER A 340 0.61 -20.69 2.86
C SER A 340 0.22 -20.05 4.20
N PRO A 341 -0.03 -20.86 5.26
CA PRO A 341 -0.30 -20.31 6.58
C PRO A 341 0.82 -19.41 7.12
N ALA A 342 2.09 -19.79 6.88
CA ALA A 342 3.24 -18.99 7.31
C ALA A 342 3.34 -17.66 6.54
N GLY A 343 3.18 -17.69 5.22
CA GLY A 343 3.16 -16.48 4.39
C GLY A 343 2.01 -15.54 4.76
N GLN A 344 0.79 -16.08 4.94
CA GLN A 344 -0.37 -15.30 5.36
C GLN A 344 -0.14 -14.64 6.73
N LYS A 345 0.50 -15.34 7.68
CA LYS A 345 0.87 -14.76 8.97
C LYS A 345 1.86 -13.59 8.81
N ARG A 346 2.81 -13.69 7.86
CA ARG A 346 3.73 -12.57 7.56
C ARG A 346 3.02 -11.39 6.92
N VAL A 347 2.05 -11.61 6.05
CA VAL A 347 1.34 -10.52 5.35
C VAL A 347 0.35 -9.81 6.27
N ALA A 348 -0.54 -10.54 6.95
CA ALA A 348 -1.68 -9.95 7.68
C ALA A 348 -1.61 -10.15 9.21
N GLY A 349 -0.61 -10.89 9.70
CA GLY A 349 -0.43 -11.09 11.14
C GLY A 349 0.00 -9.84 11.88
N PRO A 350 -0.09 -9.85 13.23
CA PRO A 350 0.27 -8.71 14.06
C PRO A 350 1.78 -8.38 13.98
N VAL A 351 2.08 -7.10 14.13
CA VAL A 351 3.46 -6.58 14.03
C VAL A 351 4.36 -7.18 15.11
N GLU A 352 3.86 -7.30 16.34
CA GLU A 352 4.58 -7.88 17.49
C GLU A 352 4.93 -9.36 17.28
N GLU A 353 4.28 -10.04 16.33
CA GLU A 353 4.60 -11.40 15.92
C GLU A 353 5.39 -11.44 14.59
N GLY A 354 5.89 -10.30 14.15
CA GLY A 354 6.65 -10.14 12.91
C GLY A 354 5.81 -10.15 11.65
N GLY A 355 4.52 -9.86 11.73
CA GLY A 355 3.63 -9.64 10.60
C GLY A 355 3.66 -8.19 10.10
N MET A 356 3.23 -7.98 8.86
CA MET A 356 3.13 -6.64 8.24
C MET A 356 1.79 -5.95 8.52
N ASN A 357 0.83 -6.66 9.09
CA ASN A 357 -0.53 -6.18 9.38
C ASN A 357 -1.26 -5.59 8.16
N PHE A 358 -1.00 -6.10 6.97
CA PHE A 358 -1.59 -5.63 5.73
C PHE A 358 -2.94 -6.28 5.44
N ILE A 359 -3.80 -5.55 4.72
CA ILE A 359 -5.11 -6.02 4.29
C ILE A 359 -4.92 -6.92 3.05
N PRO A 360 -5.26 -8.23 3.14
CA PRO A 360 -5.07 -9.14 2.03
C PRO A 360 -6.11 -8.93 0.93
N VAL A 361 -5.72 -9.16 -0.32
CA VAL A 361 -6.57 -9.07 -1.52
C VAL A 361 -6.82 -10.42 -2.19
N TYR A 362 -6.24 -11.49 -1.68
CA TYR A 362 -6.32 -12.84 -2.23
C TYR A 362 -7.43 -13.66 -1.57
N LYS A 363 -8.27 -14.31 -2.36
CA LYS A 363 -9.31 -15.22 -1.87
C LYS A 363 -8.70 -16.38 -1.08
N GLY A 364 -9.38 -16.78 -0.02
CA GLY A 364 -8.92 -17.87 0.84
C GLY A 364 -7.85 -17.48 1.86
N PHE A 365 -7.59 -16.21 2.03
CA PHE A 365 -6.81 -15.70 3.14
C PHE A 365 -7.57 -15.95 4.46
N LYS A 366 -6.88 -16.53 5.45
CA LYS A 366 -7.51 -16.96 6.72
C LYS A 366 -7.14 -16.06 7.90
N ILE A 367 -6.20 -15.16 7.69
CA ILE A 367 -5.73 -14.21 8.70
C ILE A 367 -6.19 -12.83 8.28
N GLU A 368 -6.85 -12.13 9.19
CA GLU A 368 -7.28 -10.75 9.00
C GLU A 368 -6.55 -9.84 9.99
N PRO A 369 -6.16 -8.63 9.59
CA PRO A 369 -5.60 -7.65 10.51
C PRO A 369 -6.62 -7.33 11.61
N LYS A 370 -6.19 -7.34 12.87
CA LYS A 370 -7.07 -7.16 14.04
C LYS A 370 -6.94 -5.81 14.74
N THR A 371 -6.09 -4.94 14.23
CA THR A 371 -5.86 -3.63 14.80
C THR A 371 -7.11 -2.75 14.76
N PHE A 372 -7.09 -1.68 15.55
CA PHE A 372 -8.19 -0.72 15.56
C PHE A 372 -8.37 -0.07 14.18
N MET A 373 -7.27 0.34 13.53
CA MET A 373 -7.28 0.96 12.20
C MET A 373 -7.83 -0.01 11.12
N ALA A 374 -7.41 -1.27 11.13
CA ALA A 374 -7.92 -2.25 10.19
C ALA A 374 -9.44 -2.48 10.33
N LYS A 375 -9.96 -2.44 11.56
CA LYS A 375 -11.41 -2.52 11.81
C LYS A 375 -12.15 -1.29 11.29
N GLU A 376 -11.59 -0.09 11.43
CA GLU A 376 -12.17 1.13 10.87
C GLU A 376 -12.21 1.07 9.34
N ILE A 377 -11.12 0.67 8.69
CA ILE A 377 -11.07 0.49 7.23
C ILE A 377 -12.12 -0.52 6.77
N SER A 378 -12.26 -1.65 7.48
CA SER A 378 -13.26 -2.67 7.17
C SER A 378 -14.69 -2.14 7.29
N LYS A 379 -14.98 -1.26 8.24
CA LYS A 379 -16.29 -0.60 8.36
C LYS A 379 -16.60 0.27 7.14
N PHE A 380 -15.64 1.09 6.70
CA PHE A 380 -15.82 1.89 5.49
C PHE A 380 -16.05 1.02 4.26
N ALA A 381 -15.24 -0.04 4.09
CA ALA A 381 -15.38 -0.97 2.97
C ALA A 381 -16.75 -1.68 2.98
N SER A 382 -17.20 -2.17 4.14
CA SER A 382 -18.50 -2.85 4.29
C SER A 382 -19.69 -1.92 4.06
N ALA A 383 -19.53 -0.63 4.38
CA ALA A 383 -20.55 0.39 4.14
C ALA A 383 -20.55 0.93 2.69
N GLY A 384 -19.66 0.46 1.81
CA GLY A 384 -19.49 1.00 0.46
C GLY A 384 -18.94 2.43 0.43
N LYS A 385 -18.32 2.89 1.53
CA LYS A 385 -17.74 4.23 1.69
C LYS A 385 -16.24 4.23 1.36
N THR A 386 -15.93 3.74 0.17
CA THR A 386 -14.57 3.74 -0.37
C THR A 386 -14.49 4.55 -1.65
N LEU A 387 -13.35 5.16 -1.86
CA LEU A 387 -12.99 5.93 -3.04
C LEU A 387 -11.93 5.19 -3.83
N GLU A 388 -11.91 5.39 -5.14
CA GLU A 388 -10.91 4.79 -6.01
C GLU A 388 -9.54 5.42 -5.82
N TRP A 389 -8.52 4.59 -5.91
CA TRP A 389 -7.13 5.06 -5.87
C TRP A 389 -6.69 5.52 -7.27
N MET A 390 -7.04 6.78 -7.62
CA MET A 390 -6.84 7.37 -8.94
C MET A 390 -5.36 7.54 -9.32
N ASN A 391 -4.47 7.63 -8.33
CA ASN A 391 -3.04 7.72 -8.60
C ASN A 391 -2.46 6.43 -9.23
N SER A 392 -3.20 5.32 -9.26
CA SER A 392 -2.83 4.14 -10.03
C SER A 392 -2.90 4.35 -11.56
N TYR A 393 -3.55 5.42 -11.99
CA TYR A 393 -3.66 5.80 -13.42
C TYR A 393 -2.67 6.89 -13.83
N TYR A 394 -1.85 7.39 -12.90
CA TYR A 394 -0.89 8.43 -13.24
C TYR A 394 0.22 7.88 -14.12
N PRO A 395 0.61 8.60 -15.18
CA PRO A 395 1.82 8.28 -15.93
C PRO A 395 3.06 8.26 -15.04
N ALA A 396 4.05 7.45 -15.41
CA ALA A 396 5.30 7.36 -14.68
C ALA A 396 5.96 8.74 -14.49
N GLY A 397 6.46 8.99 -13.28
CA GLY A 397 7.09 10.26 -12.91
C GLY A 397 6.15 11.44 -12.62
N LEU A 398 4.88 11.37 -13.01
CA LEU A 398 3.94 12.49 -12.82
C LEU A 398 3.72 12.85 -11.34
N GLN A 399 3.58 11.87 -10.47
CA GLN A 399 3.42 12.12 -9.04
C GLN A 399 4.63 12.83 -8.42
N GLU A 400 5.83 12.57 -8.91
CA GLU A 400 7.06 13.24 -8.48
C GLU A 400 7.09 14.68 -8.99
N GLU A 401 6.78 14.89 -10.26
CA GLU A 401 6.69 16.22 -10.88
C GLU A 401 5.67 17.10 -10.14
N VAL A 402 4.44 16.62 -9.98
CA VAL A 402 3.38 17.35 -9.27
C VAL A 402 3.76 17.56 -7.80
N GLY A 403 4.30 16.54 -7.12
CA GLY A 403 4.67 16.63 -5.71
C GLY A 403 5.76 17.64 -5.45
N LYS A 404 6.89 17.56 -6.17
CA LYS A 404 8.07 18.41 -5.95
C LYS A 404 7.90 19.82 -6.56
N VAL A 405 7.42 19.91 -7.80
CA VAL A 405 7.41 21.20 -8.53
C VAL A 405 6.17 22.03 -8.20
N SER A 406 5.04 21.39 -7.89
CA SER A 406 3.79 22.10 -7.67
C SER A 406 3.38 22.12 -6.18
N MET A 407 3.15 20.95 -5.62
CA MET A 407 2.53 20.82 -4.30
C MET A 407 3.44 21.31 -3.16
N GLN A 408 4.74 20.99 -3.21
CA GLN A 408 5.69 21.47 -2.19
C GLN A 408 5.86 22.98 -2.25
N GLN A 409 5.78 23.59 -3.43
CA GLN A 409 5.84 25.06 -3.55
C GLN A 409 4.59 25.71 -2.94
N TYR A 410 3.41 25.14 -3.18
CA TYR A 410 2.18 25.63 -2.55
C TYR A 410 2.19 25.39 -1.03
N PHE A 411 2.69 24.26 -0.59
CA PHE A 411 2.81 23.95 0.84
C PHE A 411 3.68 24.98 1.58
N THR A 412 4.72 25.48 0.92
CA THR A 412 5.68 26.47 1.46
C THR A 412 5.35 27.92 1.09
N ASP A 413 4.12 28.21 0.64
CA ASP A 413 3.64 29.54 0.29
C ASP A 413 4.44 30.28 -0.80
N LYS A 414 5.12 29.52 -1.68
CA LYS A 414 5.89 30.07 -2.79
C LYS A 414 5.05 30.36 -4.02
N ILE A 415 3.89 29.73 -4.15
CA ILE A 415 2.93 29.92 -5.23
C ILE A 415 1.51 30.02 -4.65
N SER A 416 0.64 30.73 -5.36
CA SER A 416 -0.79 30.84 -5.05
C SER A 416 -1.57 29.59 -5.48
N GLY A 417 -2.83 29.47 -5.02
CA GLY A 417 -3.72 28.39 -5.47
C GLY A 417 -4.02 28.42 -6.97
N ALA A 418 -4.06 29.59 -7.59
CA ALA A 418 -4.22 29.73 -9.04
C ALA A 418 -2.97 29.25 -9.80
N GLU A 419 -1.78 29.55 -9.29
CA GLU A 419 -0.53 29.07 -9.86
C GLU A 419 -0.38 27.56 -9.66
N LEU A 420 -0.82 27.00 -8.51
CA LEU A 420 -0.87 25.55 -8.30
C LEU A 420 -1.80 24.88 -9.31
N ALA A 421 -2.99 25.42 -9.55
CA ALA A 421 -3.92 24.90 -10.57
C ALA A 421 -3.22 24.81 -11.94
N LYS A 422 -2.57 25.92 -12.34
CA LYS A 422 -1.85 25.99 -13.62
C LYS A 422 -0.66 25.03 -13.69
N ALA A 423 0.08 24.88 -12.59
CA ALA A 423 1.21 23.96 -12.53
C ALA A 423 0.76 22.50 -12.68
N ILE A 424 -0.33 22.09 -12.03
CA ILE A 424 -0.91 20.75 -12.18
C ILE A 424 -1.42 20.54 -13.61
N GLU A 425 -2.16 21.48 -14.20
CA GLU A 425 -2.60 21.41 -15.59
C GLU A 425 -1.43 21.22 -16.58
N ASN A 426 -0.35 21.97 -16.37
CA ASN A 426 0.84 21.88 -17.22
C ASN A 426 1.56 20.54 -17.06
N ALA A 427 1.67 20.03 -15.84
CA ALA A 427 2.30 18.73 -15.57
C ALA A 427 1.55 17.55 -16.25
N TRP A 428 0.23 17.63 -16.33
CA TRP A 428 -0.60 16.62 -16.98
C TRP A 428 -0.67 16.74 -18.50
N LYS A 429 -0.55 17.96 -19.03
CA LYS A 429 -0.77 18.22 -20.46
C LYS A 429 0.16 17.41 -21.36
N GLY A 430 -0.42 16.69 -22.30
CA GLY A 430 0.32 15.89 -23.27
C GLY A 430 0.92 14.58 -22.74
N LYS A 431 0.68 14.22 -21.47
CA LYS A 431 1.13 12.92 -20.94
C LYS A 431 0.40 11.76 -21.63
N PRO A 432 1.02 10.58 -21.73
CA PRO A 432 0.37 9.40 -22.31
C PRO A 432 -0.82 8.95 -21.45
N LYS A 433 -1.87 8.45 -22.11
CA LYS A 433 -3.09 7.97 -21.43
C LYS A 433 -2.96 6.50 -21.05
N THR A 434 -2.10 6.20 -20.09
CA THR A 434 -1.80 4.82 -19.66
C THR A 434 -3.06 4.05 -19.23
N TRP A 435 -4.05 4.74 -18.64
CA TRP A 435 -5.35 4.14 -18.30
C TRP A 435 -6.23 3.80 -19.52
N ARG A 436 -5.88 4.28 -20.70
CA ARG A 436 -6.51 3.92 -21.99
C ARG A 436 -5.67 2.91 -22.77
N GLY A 437 -4.58 2.40 -22.20
CA GLY A 437 -3.68 1.46 -22.85
C GLY A 437 -2.58 2.10 -23.71
N GLU A 438 -2.41 3.43 -23.66
CA GLU A 438 -1.29 4.11 -24.29
C GLU A 438 0.00 3.84 -23.50
N ALA A 439 1.12 3.61 -24.20
CA ALA A 439 2.43 3.51 -23.58
C ALA A 439 2.85 4.85 -22.93
N ALA A 440 3.60 4.77 -21.85
CA ALA A 440 4.14 5.95 -21.17
C ALA A 440 5.35 6.53 -21.91
#